data_1e03a1290caea19aeee1d4f17b39dc10
#
_entry.id   1e03a1290caea19aeee1d4f17b39dc10
#
_cell.length_a   1.000
_cell.length_b   1.000
_cell.length_c   1.000
_cell.angle_alpha   90.00
_cell.angle_beta   90.00
_cell.angle_gamma   90.00
#
_symmetry.space_group_name_H-M   'P 1'
#
loop_
_entity.id
_entity.type
_entity.pdbx_description
1 polymer ?
#
loop_
_entity_poly.entity_id
_entity_poly.type
_entity_poly.pdbx_seq_one_letter_code
_entity_poly.pdbx_strand_id
1 'polypeptide(L)'
;DSSTSRGLGDVYKRQAFGTGIHEDFDISKLRYHKIIIMTDADVDGAHIATLLLTFLYRFMPDLIREGHVYLAQPPLYKVEKNKKVWYAYNDDELNAIMTEIGRDQNNKVQRYKGLGEMDAEQLWETTMDPHKRVLLRVNMNEDDDSELDVTFSTLMGDKVEPRRDFIEANAKFVKNLDI
;
A
#
# COMPACT_ATOMS: atom_id res chain seq x y z
N ASP A 1 -22.09 7.88 17.72
CA ASP A 1 -21.33 6.78 18.34
C ASP A 1 -20.23 6.23 17.42
N SER A 2 -19.16 7.01 17.26
CA SER A 2 -18.04 6.65 16.40
C SER A 2 -17.17 5.50 16.99
N SER A 3 -17.27 5.23 18.28
CA SER A 3 -16.52 4.15 18.96
C SER A 3 -17.04 2.75 18.61
N THR A 4 -18.35 2.61 18.45
CA THR A 4 -18.99 1.33 18.14
C THR A 4 -18.72 0.87 16.70
N SER A 5 -18.66 1.82 15.76
CA SER A 5 -18.34 1.57 14.35
C SER A 5 -16.89 1.09 14.16
N ARG A 6 -15.91 1.66 14.91
CA ARG A 6 -14.52 1.23 14.87
C ARG A 6 -14.35 -0.19 15.40
N GLY A 7 -15.03 -0.53 16.51
CA GLY A 7 -14.95 -1.86 17.09
C GLY A 7 -15.51 -2.97 16.17
N LEU A 8 -16.57 -2.70 15.42
CA LEU A 8 -17.14 -3.64 14.45
C LEU A 8 -16.17 -3.94 13.29
N GLY A 9 -15.53 -2.93 12.71
CA GLY A 9 -14.53 -3.11 11.64
C GLY A 9 -13.36 -3.99 12.10
N ASP A 10 -12.89 -3.82 13.31
CA ASP A 10 -11.80 -4.61 13.88
C ASP A 10 -12.21 -6.06 14.15
N VAL A 11 -13.43 -6.30 14.61
CA VAL A 11 -13.98 -7.66 14.81
C VAL A 11 -14.02 -8.41 13.49
N TYR A 12 -14.52 -7.81 12.42
CA TYR A 12 -14.58 -8.46 11.10
C TYR A 12 -13.18 -8.79 10.53
N LYS A 13 -12.21 -7.89 10.67
CA LYS A 13 -10.82 -8.14 10.24
C LYS A 13 -10.21 -9.30 11.00
N ARG A 14 -10.44 -9.38 12.32
CA ARG A 14 -9.98 -10.49 13.17
C ARG A 14 -10.54 -11.83 12.71
N GLN A 15 -11.86 -11.87 12.44
CA GLN A 15 -12.53 -13.08 11.97
C GLN A 15 -12.07 -13.51 10.58
N ALA A 16 -11.75 -12.56 9.69
CA ALA A 16 -11.28 -12.85 8.33
C ALA A 16 -9.99 -13.65 8.35
N PHE A 17 -8.99 -13.24 9.13
CA PHE A 17 -7.69 -13.93 9.19
C PHE A 17 -7.73 -15.25 9.95
N GLY A 18 -8.61 -15.37 10.94
CA GLY A 18 -8.79 -16.57 11.76
C GLY A 18 -7.77 -16.74 12.89
N THR A 19 -6.78 -15.87 12.99
CA THR A 19 -5.63 -15.98 13.90
C THR A 19 -5.88 -15.52 15.33
N GLY A 20 -6.97 -14.80 15.61
CA GLY A 20 -7.09 -14.04 16.85
C GLY A 20 -6.23 -12.77 16.84
N ILE A 21 -6.03 -12.17 18.03
CA ILE A 21 -5.23 -10.96 18.21
C ILE A 21 -4.57 -10.96 19.58
N HIS A 22 -3.50 -10.17 19.80
CA HIS A 22 -2.79 -10.07 21.05
C HIS A 22 -2.41 -11.44 21.65
N GLU A 23 -2.80 -11.70 22.89
CA GLU A 23 -2.52 -12.94 23.61
C GLU A 23 -3.20 -14.16 23.00
N ASP A 24 -4.31 -13.97 22.27
CA ASP A 24 -5.05 -15.04 21.58
C ASP A 24 -4.53 -15.28 20.15
N PHE A 25 -3.48 -14.57 19.72
CA PHE A 25 -2.94 -14.70 18.38
C PHE A 25 -2.26 -16.06 18.17
N ASP A 26 -2.68 -16.77 17.14
CA ASP A 26 -2.13 -18.06 16.76
C ASP A 26 -1.99 -18.12 15.23
N ILE A 27 -0.74 -17.98 14.76
CA ILE A 27 -0.40 -17.96 13.33
C ILE A 27 -0.78 -19.27 12.63
N SER A 28 -0.80 -20.41 13.35
CA SER A 28 -1.16 -21.71 12.78
C SER A 28 -2.61 -21.76 12.28
N LYS A 29 -3.46 -20.84 12.77
CA LYS A 29 -4.87 -20.72 12.35
C LYS A 29 -5.07 -19.77 11.18
N LEU A 30 -3.99 -19.20 10.61
CA LEU A 30 -4.07 -18.30 9.48
C LEU A 30 -4.71 -19.01 8.27
N ARG A 31 -5.76 -18.38 7.72
CA ARG A 31 -6.52 -18.92 6.60
C ARG A 31 -5.93 -18.59 5.24
N TYR A 32 -5.04 -17.61 5.16
CA TYR A 32 -4.51 -17.07 3.91
C TYR A 32 -2.99 -16.98 3.93
N HIS A 33 -2.33 -17.45 2.87
CA HIS A 33 -0.88 -17.33 2.74
C HIS A 33 -0.39 -15.91 2.47
N LYS A 34 -1.24 -15.07 1.87
CA LYS A 34 -0.92 -13.69 1.55
C LYS A 34 -2.08 -12.78 1.90
N ILE A 35 -1.78 -11.72 2.62
CA ILE A 35 -2.65 -10.59 2.91
C ILE A 35 -2.15 -9.44 2.06
N ILE A 36 -2.93 -9.02 1.07
CA ILE A 36 -2.52 -8.02 0.11
C ILE A 36 -3.33 -6.75 0.35
N ILE A 37 -2.65 -5.69 0.78
CA ILE A 37 -3.24 -4.36 0.92
C ILE A 37 -3.21 -3.71 -0.46
N MET A 38 -4.37 -3.30 -0.94
CA MET A 38 -4.53 -2.64 -2.23
C MET A 38 -5.34 -1.37 -2.02
N THR A 39 -4.70 -0.24 -2.26
CA THR A 39 -5.26 1.11 -2.09
C THR A 39 -4.97 1.95 -3.32
N ASP A 40 -5.67 3.07 -3.47
CA ASP A 40 -5.41 4.03 -4.51
C ASP A 40 -3.98 4.61 -4.41
N ALA A 41 -3.44 5.07 -5.54
CA ALA A 41 -2.09 5.62 -5.62
C ALA A 41 -2.06 7.13 -5.29
N ASP A 42 -2.90 7.57 -4.35
CA ASP A 42 -2.99 8.93 -3.85
C ASP A 42 -2.64 9.02 -2.36
N VAL A 43 -2.70 10.22 -1.79
CA VAL A 43 -2.36 10.46 -0.38
C VAL A 43 -3.35 9.78 0.57
N ASP A 44 -4.61 9.68 0.22
CA ASP A 44 -5.64 9.02 1.02
C ASP A 44 -5.43 7.50 1.03
N GLY A 45 -5.11 6.91 -0.13
CA GLY A 45 -4.76 5.51 -0.25
C GLY A 45 -3.50 5.14 0.54
N ALA A 46 -2.47 5.99 0.51
CA ALA A 46 -1.27 5.83 1.32
C ALA A 46 -1.58 5.87 2.83
N HIS A 47 -2.46 6.79 3.26
CA HIS A 47 -2.90 6.87 4.63
C HIS A 47 -3.69 5.64 5.07
N ILE A 48 -4.62 5.14 4.24
CA ILE A 48 -5.37 3.91 4.51
C ILE A 48 -4.42 2.71 4.65
N ALA A 49 -3.45 2.57 3.75
CA ALA A 49 -2.44 1.51 3.83
C ALA A 49 -1.63 1.61 5.14
N THR A 50 -1.23 2.81 5.54
CA THR A 50 -0.50 3.05 6.80
C THR A 50 -1.33 2.70 8.02
N LEU A 51 -2.63 3.02 8.03
CA LEU A 51 -3.54 2.63 9.12
C LEU A 51 -3.68 1.11 9.22
N LEU A 52 -3.79 0.41 8.10
CA LEU A 52 -3.85 -1.05 8.08
C LEU A 52 -2.54 -1.69 8.55
N LEU A 53 -1.40 -1.16 8.11
CA LEU A 53 -0.09 -1.61 8.59
C LEU A 53 0.09 -1.37 10.09
N THR A 54 -0.33 -0.22 10.60
CA THR A 54 -0.33 0.08 12.04
C THR A 54 -1.18 -0.91 12.82
N PHE A 55 -2.37 -1.25 12.31
CA PHE A 55 -3.23 -2.24 12.92
C PHE A 55 -2.55 -3.63 12.96
N LEU A 56 -1.98 -4.08 11.84
CA LEU A 56 -1.29 -5.37 11.76
C LEU A 56 -0.06 -5.40 12.67
N TYR A 57 0.74 -4.32 12.68
CA TYR A 57 1.90 -4.19 13.54
C TYR A 57 1.56 -4.30 15.04
N ARG A 58 0.50 -3.59 15.47
CA ARG A 58 0.12 -3.55 16.89
C ARG A 58 -0.60 -4.79 17.39
N PHE A 59 -1.38 -5.44 16.54
CA PHE A 59 -2.28 -6.51 16.96
C PHE A 59 -1.90 -7.90 16.44
N MET A 60 -1.10 -7.99 15.36
CA MET A 60 -0.72 -9.23 14.68
C MET A 60 0.69 -9.12 14.06
N PRO A 61 1.73 -8.74 14.83
CA PRO A 61 3.07 -8.47 14.28
C PRO A 61 3.68 -9.66 13.56
N ASP A 62 3.38 -10.89 13.99
CA ASP A 62 3.93 -12.09 13.38
C ASP A 62 3.45 -12.30 11.95
N LEU A 63 2.29 -11.75 11.54
CA LEU A 63 1.89 -11.73 10.13
C LEU A 63 2.89 -10.99 9.24
N ILE A 64 3.50 -9.93 9.77
CA ILE A 64 4.54 -9.17 9.07
C ILE A 64 5.88 -9.89 9.16
N ARG A 65 6.29 -10.35 10.34
CA ARG A 65 7.56 -11.05 10.57
C ARG A 65 7.69 -12.31 9.71
N GLU A 66 6.64 -13.10 9.63
CA GLU A 66 6.60 -14.32 8.81
C GLU A 66 6.36 -14.05 7.31
N GLY A 67 6.13 -12.78 6.94
CA GLY A 67 6.09 -12.34 5.54
C GLY A 67 4.78 -12.64 4.82
N HIS A 68 3.67 -12.59 5.53
CA HIS A 68 2.34 -12.78 4.97
C HIS A 68 1.73 -11.49 4.41
N VAL A 69 2.30 -10.29 4.74
CA VAL A 69 1.72 -8.99 4.39
C VAL A 69 2.43 -8.38 3.18
N TYR A 70 1.63 -7.93 2.22
CA TYR A 70 2.09 -7.33 0.97
C TYR A 70 1.29 -6.08 0.64
N LEU A 71 1.94 -5.13 -0.06
CA LEU A 71 1.30 -4.01 -0.72
C LEU A 71 1.22 -4.29 -2.22
N ALA A 72 0.03 -4.20 -2.80
CA ALA A 72 -0.12 -4.24 -4.24
C ALA A 72 0.43 -2.97 -4.87
N GLN A 73 1.09 -3.12 -6.01
CA GLN A 73 1.63 -2.00 -6.79
C GLN A 73 0.86 -1.94 -8.12
N PRO A 74 -0.24 -1.17 -8.20
CA PRO A 74 -0.90 -0.91 -9.47
C PRO A 74 -0.02 -0.01 -10.34
N PRO A 75 -0.16 -0.04 -11.68
CA PRO A 75 0.56 0.87 -12.55
C PRO A 75 0.10 2.31 -12.33
N LEU A 76 1.03 3.25 -12.45
CA LEU A 76 0.73 4.68 -12.38
C LEU A 76 0.30 5.26 -13.73
N TYR A 77 0.76 4.65 -14.82
CA TYR A 77 0.50 5.14 -16.18
C TYR A 77 0.05 4.03 -17.11
N LYS A 78 -0.87 4.39 -18.01
CA LYS A 78 -1.22 3.65 -19.21
C LYS A 78 -0.79 4.46 -20.42
N VAL A 79 -0.06 3.84 -21.33
CA VAL A 79 0.33 4.43 -22.62
C VAL A 79 -0.34 3.62 -23.72
N GLU A 80 -1.04 4.31 -24.61
CA GLU A 80 -1.70 3.68 -25.77
C GLU A 80 -1.16 4.29 -27.06
N LYS A 81 -0.75 3.42 -28.00
CA LYS A 81 -0.34 3.79 -29.36
C LYS A 81 -0.73 2.70 -30.34
N ASN A 82 -1.44 3.05 -31.42
CA ASN A 82 -1.82 2.11 -32.47
C ASN A 82 -2.54 0.85 -31.94
N LYS A 83 -3.44 1.00 -30.97
CA LYS A 83 -4.17 -0.08 -30.28
C LYS A 83 -3.30 -1.03 -29.44
N LYS A 84 -2.03 -0.72 -29.26
CA LYS A 84 -1.18 -1.38 -28.29
C LYS A 84 -1.17 -0.60 -26.98
N VAL A 85 -1.14 -1.31 -25.87
CA VAL A 85 -1.17 -0.74 -24.54
C VAL A 85 0.08 -1.17 -23.79
N TRP A 86 0.69 -0.22 -23.08
CA TRP A 86 1.78 -0.43 -22.14
C TRP A 86 1.41 0.16 -20.79
N TYR A 87 1.95 -0.43 -19.74
CA TYR A 87 1.78 0.06 -18.38
C TYR A 87 3.14 0.42 -17.80
N ALA A 88 3.21 1.53 -17.06
CA ALA A 88 4.39 1.95 -16.33
C ALA A 88 4.07 2.15 -14.85
N TYR A 89 4.97 1.70 -13.99
CA TYR A 89 4.84 1.73 -12.54
C TYR A 89 5.57 2.90 -11.89
N ASN A 90 6.39 3.62 -12.67
CA ASN A 90 7.11 4.82 -12.26
C ASN A 90 7.44 5.69 -13.48
N ASP A 91 7.99 6.89 -13.22
CA ASP A 91 8.35 7.85 -14.27
C ASP A 91 9.49 7.35 -15.18
N ASP A 92 10.42 6.57 -14.63
CA ASP A 92 11.54 6.03 -15.41
C ASP A 92 11.06 4.99 -16.43
N GLU A 93 10.15 4.12 -16.04
CA GLU A 93 9.50 3.17 -16.95
C GLU A 93 8.67 3.88 -18.01
N LEU A 94 7.91 4.92 -17.61
CA LEU A 94 7.18 5.74 -18.57
C LEU A 94 8.12 6.35 -19.61
N ASN A 95 9.23 6.94 -19.17
CA ASN A 95 10.23 7.52 -20.07
C ASN A 95 10.87 6.48 -20.98
N ALA A 96 11.14 5.27 -20.48
CA ALA A 96 11.68 4.17 -21.28
C ALA A 96 10.69 3.77 -22.39
N ILE A 97 9.41 3.56 -22.04
CA ILE A 97 8.34 3.27 -23.00
C ILE A 97 8.23 4.38 -24.05
N MET A 98 8.20 5.65 -23.62
CA MET A 98 8.08 6.78 -24.54
C MET A 98 9.29 6.93 -25.47
N THR A 99 10.47 6.48 -25.03
CA THR A 99 11.67 6.45 -25.86
C THR A 99 11.61 5.35 -26.90
N GLU A 100 11.13 4.16 -26.52
CA GLU A 100 10.98 3.01 -27.42
C GLU A 100 9.94 3.25 -28.52
N ILE A 101 8.76 3.75 -28.14
CA ILE A 101 7.65 3.94 -29.09
C ILE A 101 7.73 5.27 -29.88
N GLY A 102 8.65 6.17 -29.48
CA GLY A 102 8.77 7.52 -30.02
C GLY A 102 7.77 8.49 -29.39
N ARG A 103 8.23 9.71 -29.11
CA ARG A 103 7.43 10.80 -28.54
C ARG A 103 6.68 11.55 -29.64
N ASP A 104 5.57 11.02 -30.11
CA ASP A 104 4.72 11.67 -31.10
C ASP A 104 3.33 12.00 -30.52
N GLN A 105 2.55 12.77 -31.29
CA GLN A 105 1.22 13.22 -30.87
C GLN A 105 0.16 12.09 -30.84
N ASN A 106 0.49 10.91 -31.34
CA ASN A 106 -0.41 9.75 -31.36
C ASN A 106 -0.36 8.93 -30.07
N ASN A 107 0.55 9.27 -29.16
CA ASN A 107 0.65 8.62 -27.86
C ASN A 107 -0.42 9.18 -26.92
N LYS A 108 -1.28 8.32 -26.42
CA LYS A 108 -2.21 8.66 -25.34
C LYS A 108 -1.62 8.18 -24.03
N VAL A 109 -1.27 9.11 -23.17
CA VAL A 109 -0.78 8.81 -21.82
C VAL A 109 -1.90 9.16 -20.83
N GLN A 110 -2.32 8.17 -20.06
CA GLN A 110 -3.26 8.33 -18.95
C GLN A 110 -2.50 8.06 -17.65
N ARG A 111 -2.59 8.97 -16.69
CA ARG A 111 -2.13 8.74 -15.32
C ARG A 111 -3.32 8.24 -14.49
N TYR A 112 -3.14 7.11 -13.83
CA TYR A 112 -4.11 6.61 -12.87
C TYR A 112 -3.93 7.29 -11.52
N LYS A 113 -5.03 7.79 -10.96
CA LYS A 113 -5.07 8.34 -9.60
C LYS A 113 -5.69 7.35 -8.62
N GLY A 114 -6.58 6.49 -9.09
CA GLY A 114 -7.24 5.50 -8.26
C GLY A 114 -7.58 4.23 -9.03
N LEU A 115 -7.78 3.15 -8.29
CA LEU A 115 -8.15 1.83 -8.83
C LEU A 115 -9.50 1.85 -9.55
N GLY A 116 -10.40 2.76 -9.18
CA GLY A 116 -11.70 2.95 -9.81
C GLY A 116 -11.65 3.50 -11.24
N GLU A 117 -10.48 3.98 -11.70
CA GLU A 117 -10.27 4.41 -13.09
C GLU A 117 -9.95 3.25 -14.02
N MET A 118 -9.67 2.07 -13.48
CA MET A 118 -9.42 0.85 -14.23
C MET A 118 -10.72 0.07 -14.41
N ASP A 119 -10.93 -0.48 -15.61
CA ASP A 119 -11.93 -1.53 -15.76
C ASP A 119 -11.46 -2.85 -15.14
N ALA A 120 -12.37 -3.81 -15.00
CA ALA A 120 -12.08 -5.07 -14.32
C ALA A 120 -10.95 -5.88 -14.99
N GLU A 121 -10.85 -5.81 -16.33
CA GLU A 121 -9.82 -6.51 -17.08
C GLU A 121 -8.45 -5.88 -16.88
N GLN A 122 -8.36 -4.56 -16.90
CA GLN A 122 -7.12 -3.81 -16.62
C GLN A 122 -6.64 -4.06 -15.19
N LEU A 123 -7.55 -4.01 -14.22
CA LEU A 123 -7.21 -4.28 -12.82
C LEU A 123 -6.70 -5.71 -12.62
N TRP A 124 -7.35 -6.67 -13.27
CA TRP A 124 -6.90 -8.05 -13.24
C TRP A 124 -5.49 -8.20 -13.82
N GLU A 125 -5.28 -7.75 -15.07
CA GLU A 125 -4.03 -7.92 -15.80
C GLU A 125 -2.82 -7.26 -15.14
N THR A 126 -3.02 -6.13 -14.48
CA THR A 126 -1.91 -5.32 -13.94
C THR A 126 -1.66 -5.57 -12.45
N THR A 127 -2.71 -5.89 -11.68
CA THR A 127 -2.63 -5.82 -10.21
C THR A 127 -3.05 -7.11 -9.52
N MET A 128 -3.94 -7.90 -10.11
CA MET A 128 -4.48 -9.09 -9.44
C MET A 128 -3.94 -10.41 -9.97
N ASP A 129 -3.61 -10.50 -11.26
CA ASP A 129 -3.07 -11.72 -11.87
C ASP A 129 -1.79 -12.17 -11.16
N PRO A 130 -1.74 -13.35 -10.52
CA PRO A 130 -0.57 -13.84 -9.81
C PRO A 130 0.71 -13.91 -10.64
N HIS A 131 0.60 -14.01 -11.96
CA HIS A 131 1.73 -14.12 -12.88
C HIS A 131 2.28 -12.78 -13.34
N LYS A 132 1.51 -11.70 -13.21
CA LYS A 132 1.87 -10.38 -13.72
C LYS A 132 1.98 -9.31 -12.64
N ARG A 133 1.23 -9.46 -11.53
CA ARG A 133 1.17 -8.47 -10.46
C ARG A 133 2.53 -8.22 -9.82
N VAL A 134 2.75 -6.97 -9.45
CA VAL A 134 3.88 -6.56 -8.63
C VAL A 134 3.41 -6.41 -7.19
N LEU A 135 4.05 -7.12 -6.27
CA LEU A 135 3.79 -7.05 -4.83
C LEU A 135 5.05 -6.62 -4.10
N LEU A 136 4.90 -5.62 -3.24
CA LEU A 136 5.93 -5.22 -2.29
C LEU A 136 5.68 -5.96 -0.97
N ARG A 137 6.61 -6.83 -0.57
CA ARG A 137 6.53 -7.51 0.73
C ARG A 137 6.86 -6.53 1.84
N VAL A 138 6.02 -6.49 2.86
CA VAL A 138 6.29 -5.74 4.08
C VAL A 138 7.19 -6.58 4.97
N ASN A 139 8.33 -6.02 5.38
CA ASN A 139 9.30 -6.68 6.25
C ASN A 139 9.46 -5.88 7.54
N MET A 140 9.73 -6.60 8.62
CA MET A 140 10.22 -6.07 9.90
C MET A 140 11.51 -6.78 10.22
N ASN A 141 12.55 -6.04 10.61
CA ASN A 141 13.77 -6.62 11.13
C ASN A 141 13.66 -6.67 12.65
N GLU A 142 14.07 -7.76 13.27
CA GLU A 142 14.01 -7.95 14.73
C GLU A 142 14.86 -6.92 15.48
N ASP A 143 15.96 -6.47 14.86
CA ASP A 143 16.87 -5.46 15.43
C ASP A 143 16.24 -4.05 15.49
N ASP A 144 15.18 -3.79 14.73
CA ASP A 144 14.55 -2.48 14.56
C ASP A 144 13.26 -2.33 15.38
N ASP A 145 12.85 -3.32 16.18
CA ASP A 145 11.56 -3.31 16.89
C ASP A 145 11.35 -2.06 17.77
N SER A 146 12.40 -1.59 18.45
CA SER A 146 12.32 -0.38 19.27
C SER A 146 12.20 0.90 18.43
N GLU A 147 12.88 0.97 17.30
CA GLU A 147 12.82 2.10 16.37
C GLU A 147 11.47 2.13 15.64
N LEU A 148 10.94 0.96 15.27
CA LEU A 148 9.61 0.81 14.69
C LEU A 148 8.51 1.27 15.65
N ASP A 149 8.58 0.88 16.94
CA ASP A 149 7.59 1.31 17.93
C ASP A 149 7.61 2.82 18.15
N VAL A 150 8.82 3.43 18.22
CA VAL A 150 8.98 4.88 18.28
C VAL A 150 8.40 5.55 17.04
N THR A 151 8.66 5.01 15.84
CA THR A 151 8.17 5.54 14.57
C THR A 151 6.65 5.48 14.51
N PHE A 152 6.04 4.33 14.78
CA PHE A 152 4.59 4.20 14.80
C PHE A 152 3.94 5.07 15.90
N SER A 153 4.54 5.17 17.06
CA SER A 153 4.03 6.02 18.15
C SER A 153 4.13 7.51 17.83
N THR A 154 5.18 7.94 17.14
CA THR A 154 5.36 9.32 16.68
C THR A 154 4.38 9.68 15.57
N LEU A 155 4.27 8.85 14.53
CA LEU A 155 3.51 9.17 13.33
C LEU A 155 2.03 8.85 13.46
N MET A 156 1.67 7.78 14.20
CA MET A 156 0.32 7.24 14.28
C MET A 156 -0.27 7.25 15.68
N GLY A 157 0.46 7.79 16.67
CA GLY A 157 0.01 7.93 18.05
C GLY A 157 -0.97 9.10 18.24
N ASP A 158 -1.56 9.19 19.43
CA ASP A 158 -2.56 10.20 19.78
C ASP A 158 -1.96 11.61 19.95
N LYS A 159 -0.66 11.72 20.21
CA LYS A 159 0.03 13.00 20.41
C LYS A 159 0.35 13.66 19.07
N VAL A 160 -0.13 14.88 18.91
CA VAL A 160 0.06 15.65 17.66
C VAL A 160 1.45 16.26 17.58
N GLU A 161 2.02 16.74 18.70
CA GLU A 161 3.28 17.48 18.75
C GLU A 161 4.47 16.67 18.19
N PRO A 162 4.73 15.41 18.58
CA PRO A 162 5.84 14.66 18.03
C PRO A 162 5.73 14.44 16.52
N ARG A 163 4.50 14.28 16.02
CA ARG A 163 4.23 14.12 14.59
C ARG A 163 4.49 15.40 13.82
N ARG A 164 4.05 16.56 14.36
CA ARG A 164 4.33 17.86 13.77
C ARG A 164 5.82 18.12 13.70
N ASP A 165 6.55 17.91 14.80
CA ASP A 165 7.98 18.12 14.87
C ASP A 165 8.73 17.22 13.85
N PHE A 166 8.30 15.97 13.72
CA PHE A 166 8.84 15.06 12.70
C PHE A 166 8.59 15.58 11.26
N ILE A 167 7.38 16.06 10.97
CA ILE A 167 7.01 16.60 9.65
C ILE A 167 7.86 17.84 9.35
N GLU A 168 7.97 18.78 10.29
CA GLU A 168 8.76 20.00 10.11
C GLU A 168 10.25 19.70 9.89
N ALA A 169 10.82 18.78 10.66
CA ALA A 169 12.22 18.38 10.51
C ALA A 169 12.51 17.71 9.15
N ASN A 170 11.55 16.97 8.60
CA ASN A 170 11.72 16.18 7.38
C ASN A 170 11.12 16.83 6.12
N ALA A 171 10.42 17.97 6.24
CA ALA A 171 9.75 18.64 5.12
C ALA A 171 10.68 18.92 3.93
N LYS A 172 11.95 19.24 4.18
CA LYS A 172 12.97 19.50 3.15
C LYS A 172 13.31 18.28 2.28
N PHE A 173 12.99 17.08 2.70
CA PHE A 173 13.26 15.84 1.96
C PHE A 173 12.09 15.39 1.09
N VAL A 174 10.92 16.02 1.23
CA VAL A 174 9.74 15.71 0.43
C VAL A 174 9.97 16.16 -1.00
N LYS A 175 9.93 15.20 -1.94
CA LYS A 175 10.17 15.47 -3.37
C LYS A 175 8.88 15.61 -4.17
N ASN A 176 7.83 14.93 -3.75
CA ASN A 176 6.54 14.91 -4.44
C ASN A 176 5.45 15.34 -3.45
N LEU A 177 4.98 16.56 -3.61
CA LEU A 177 3.74 17.01 -2.97
C LEU A 177 2.63 16.83 -3.99
N ASP A 178 1.60 16.08 -3.62
CA ASP A 178 0.36 16.01 -4.40
C ASP A 178 -0.45 17.27 -4.07
N ILE A 179 -0.25 18.30 -4.92
CA ILE A 179 -0.90 19.61 -4.80
C ILE A 179 -1.95 19.73 -5.91
#